data_ba0ee58ee804fd91e579255b313551e3
#
_entry.id   ba0ee58ee804fd91e579255b313551e3
#
_cell.length_a   1.000
_cell.length_b   1.000
_cell.length_c   1.000
_cell.angle_alpha   90.00
_cell.angle_beta   90.00
_cell.angle_gamma   90.00
#
_symmetry.space_group_name_H-M   'P 1'
#
loop_
_entity.id
_entity.type
_entity.pdbx_description
1 polymer ?
#
loop_
_entity_poly.entity_id
_entity_poly.type
_entity_poly.pdbx_seq_one_letter_code
_entity_poly.pdbx_strand_id
1 'polypeptide(L)'
;MVIKNENIKVIFFDIGGVLLHIHPDRTINYLSDLTGISFDNIKSSFPENDHEKYEMGLISDFDWYRSFRAALSNNHLLTEEKFWQAWALLLGKESEVIDLMIDLKKYYKIWLLSNTNPKHIKDELDNKYVFPHLVN
;
A
#
# COMPACT_ATOMS: atom_id res chain seq x y z
N MET A 1 20.96 2.41 -21.26
CA MET A 1 20.40 3.35 -22.26
C MET A 1 19.03 2.89 -22.70
N VAL A 2 18.05 3.77 -22.70
CA VAL A 2 16.69 3.47 -23.18
C VAL A 2 16.62 3.77 -24.67
N ILE A 3 16.18 2.76 -25.46
CA ILE A 3 15.92 2.95 -26.90
C ILE A 3 14.41 3.16 -27.06
N LYS A 4 14.02 4.35 -27.55
CA LYS A 4 12.62 4.69 -27.76
C LYS A 4 11.97 3.77 -28.81
N ASN A 5 10.81 3.24 -28.48
CA ASN A 5 9.93 2.53 -29.40
C ASN A 5 8.73 3.43 -29.75
N GLU A 6 8.62 3.84 -31.00
CA GLU A 6 7.58 4.78 -31.46
C GLU A 6 6.15 4.23 -31.37
N ASN A 7 5.99 2.92 -31.23
CA ASN A 7 4.68 2.28 -31.09
C ASN A 7 4.13 2.38 -29.65
N ILE A 8 5.02 2.64 -28.67
CA ILE A 8 4.64 2.79 -27.27
C ILE A 8 4.34 4.26 -26.99
N LYS A 9 3.16 4.55 -26.42
CA LYS A 9 2.73 5.92 -26.09
C LYS A 9 2.71 6.19 -24.59
N VAL A 10 2.37 5.18 -23.81
CA VAL A 10 2.24 5.26 -22.36
C VAL A 10 2.86 4.02 -21.73
N ILE A 11 3.52 4.20 -20.58
CA ILE A 11 3.99 3.10 -19.75
C ILE A 11 3.27 3.21 -18.41
N PHE A 12 2.68 2.10 -17.99
CA PHE A 12 2.04 1.97 -16.68
C PHE A 12 3.00 1.29 -15.71
N PHE A 13 3.13 1.86 -14.52
CA PHE A 13 3.86 1.24 -13.41
C PHE A 13 2.89 0.83 -12.32
N ASP A 14 3.06 -0.38 -11.80
CA ASP A 14 2.46 -0.78 -10.52
C ASP A 14 3.24 -0.13 -9.37
N ILE A 15 2.62 0.00 -8.21
CA ILE A 15 3.23 0.66 -7.05
C ILE A 15 3.82 -0.37 -6.09
N GLY A 16 2.98 -1.15 -5.43
CA GLY A 16 3.40 -2.09 -4.40
C GLY A 16 4.25 -3.23 -4.96
N GLY A 17 5.46 -3.42 -4.45
CA GLY A 17 6.40 -4.43 -4.92
C GLY A 17 7.12 -4.08 -6.23
N VAL A 18 6.84 -2.93 -6.82
CA VAL A 18 7.52 -2.41 -8.03
C VAL A 18 8.20 -1.08 -7.72
N LEU A 19 7.45 -0.01 -7.50
CA LEU A 19 7.98 1.31 -7.15
C LEU A 19 8.28 1.45 -5.66
N LEU A 20 7.54 0.74 -4.82
CA LEU A 20 7.72 0.69 -3.37
C LEU A 20 7.97 -0.74 -2.90
N HIS A 21 8.90 -0.89 -1.97
CA HIS A 21 8.96 -2.10 -1.16
C HIS A 21 7.74 -2.18 -0.25
N ILE A 22 7.16 -3.36 -0.10
CA ILE A 22 6.05 -3.60 0.83
C ILE A 22 6.47 -4.59 1.91
N HIS A 23 5.96 -4.37 3.13
CA HIS A 23 6.35 -5.14 4.32
C HIS A 23 5.12 -5.57 5.13
N PRO A 24 4.31 -6.53 4.64
CA PRO A 24 3.16 -7.03 5.40
C PRO A 24 3.54 -7.58 6.77
N ASP A 25 4.74 -8.17 6.87
CA ASP A 25 5.31 -8.70 8.10
C ASP A 25 5.46 -7.63 9.19
N ARG A 26 5.83 -6.42 8.85
CA ARG A 26 5.95 -5.31 9.82
C ARG A 26 4.61 -4.95 10.44
N THR A 27 3.57 -4.88 9.64
CA THR A 27 2.20 -4.62 10.10
C THR A 27 1.73 -5.75 11.02
N ILE A 28 1.91 -7.00 10.60
CA ILE A 28 1.49 -8.16 11.39
C ILE A 28 2.27 -8.25 12.71
N ASN A 29 3.58 -8.04 12.70
CA ASN A 29 4.39 -8.04 13.91
C ASN A 29 3.99 -6.94 14.90
N TYR A 30 3.71 -5.72 14.41
CA TYR A 30 3.19 -4.64 15.26
C TYR A 30 1.89 -5.04 15.94
N LEU A 31 0.95 -5.61 15.18
CA LEU A 31 -0.33 -6.06 15.70
C LEU A 31 -0.16 -7.23 16.68
N SER A 32 0.74 -8.15 16.40
CA SER A 32 1.05 -9.28 17.30
C SER A 32 1.60 -8.79 18.63
N ASP A 33 2.56 -7.87 18.60
CA ASP A 33 3.14 -7.28 19.81
C ASP A 33 2.10 -6.52 20.63
N LEU A 34 1.20 -5.80 19.96
CA LEU A 34 0.15 -5.04 20.62
C LEU A 34 -0.94 -5.92 21.27
N THR A 35 -1.39 -6.95 20.56
CA THR A 35 -2.58 -7.73 20.96
C THR A 35 -2.24 -9.04 21.67
N GLY A 36 -1.02 -9.53 21.55
CA GLY A 36 -0.63 -10.85 22.02
C GLY A 36 -1.09 -12.00 21.13
N ILE A 37 -1.75 -11.71 20.01
CA ILE A 37 -2.16 -12.72 19.02
C ILE A 37 -0.95 -13.11 18.18
N SER A 38 -0.79 -14.41 17.90
CA SER A 38 0.33 -14.89 17.09
C SER A 38 0.30 -14.32 15.66
N PHE A 39 1.46 -14.18 15.05
CA PHE A 39 1.62 -13.75 13.66
C PHE A 39 0.70 -14.55 12.71
N ASP A 40 0.73 -15.87 12.83
CA ASP A 40 -0.05 -16.75 11.94
C ASP A 40 -1.56 -16.56 12.12
N ASN A 41 -2.03 -16.34 13.35
CA ASN A 41 -3.43 -16.11 13.62
C ASN A 41 -3.91 -14.76 13.07
N ILE A 42 -3.10 -13.71 13.17
CA ILE A 42 -3.43 -12.42 12.56
C ILE A 42 -3.49 -12.57 11.03
N LYS A 43 -2.50 -13.20 10.45
CA LYS A 43 -2.45 -13.43 9.00
C LYS A 43 -3.66 -14.21 8.49
N SER A 44 -4.03 -15.29 9.17
CA SER A 44 -5.18 -16.13 8.79
C SER A 44 -6.54 -15.47 9.04
N SER A 45 -6.60 -14.47 9.93
CA SER A 45 -7.83 -13.72 10.25
C SER A 45 -8.08 -12.52 9.35
N PHE A 46 -7.21 -12.25 8.39
CA PHE A 46 -7.31 -11.09 7.50
C PHE A 46 -8.64 -11.09 6.74
N PRO A 47 -9.46 -10.02 6.85
CA PRO A 47 -10.78 -9.96 6.24
C PRO A 47 -10.70 -9.57 4.76
N GLU A 48 -10.35 -10.50 3.90
CA GLU A 48 -10.06 -10.26 2.48
C GLU A 48 -11.23 -9.64 1.72
N ASN A 49 -12.45 -10.10 1.95
CA ASN A 49 -13.63 -9.56 1.25
C ASN A 49 -13.86 -8.08 1.58
N ASP A 50 -13.69 -7.69 2.83
CA ASP A 50 -13.82 -6.28 3.22
C ASP A 50 -12.62 -5.45 2.77
N HIS A 51 -11.45 -6.05 2.69
CA HIS A 51 -10.28 -5.40 2.10
C HIS A 51 -10.51 -5.06 0.61
N GLU A 52 -11.05 -5.99 -0.16
CA GLU A 52 -11.43 -5.74 -1.55
C GLU A 52 -12.44 -4.58 -1.67
N LYS A 53 -13.47 -4.57 -0.82
CA LYS A 53 -14.44 -3.48 -0.77
C LYS A 53 -13.78 -2.14 -0.46
N TYR A 54 -12.81 -2.15 0.46
CA TYR A 54 -12.06 -0.95 0.83
C TYR A 54 -11.22 -0.42 -0.34
N GLU A 55 -10.51 -1.30 -1.04
CA GLU A 55 -9.75 -0.93 -2.24
C GLU A 55 -10.65 -0.40 -3.36
N MET A 56 -11.87 -0.90 -3.48
CA MET A 56 -12.87 -0.44 -4.44
C MET A 56 -13.59 0.84 -4.02
N GLY A 57 -13.32 1.36 -2.84
CA GLY A 57 -13.98 2.55 -2.30
C GLY A 57 -15.42 2.31 -1.83
N LEU A 58 -15.82 1.07 -1.61
CA LEU A 58 -17.19 0.70 -1.20
C LEU A 58 -17.43 0.82 0.30
N ILE A 59 -16.38 0.83 1.10
CA ILE A 59 -16.44 1.06 2.54
C ILE A 59 -15.47 2.17 2.94
N SER A 60 -15.77 2.85 4.06
CA SER A 60 -14.96 3.94 4.58
C SER A 60 -13.68 3.45 5.28
N ASP A 61 -12.75 4.37 5.56
CA ASP A 61 -11.58 4.10 6.40
C ASP A 61 -11.98 3.51 7.75
N PHE A 62 -13.00 4.09 8.39
CA PHE A 62 -13.48 3.62 9.69
C PHE A 62 -14.11 2.22 9.62
N ASP A 63 -14.86 1.93 8.57
CA ASP A 63 -15.45 0.60 8.36
C ASP A 63 -14.36 -0.45 8.13
N TRP A 64 -13.30 -0.10 7.41
CA TRP A 64 -12.15 -0.99 7.24
C TRP A 64 -11.46 -1.29 8.58
N TYR A 65 -11.17 -0.27 9.37
CA TYR A 65 -10.64 -0.47 10.71
C TYR A 65 -11.54 -1.37 11.56
N ARG A 66 -12.84 -1.12 11.57
CA ARG A 66 -13.81 -1.92 12.34
C ARG A 66 -13.84 -3.38 11.88
N SER A 67 -13.83 -3.61 10.59
CA SER A 67 -13.82 -4.96 10.02
C SER A 67 -12.55 -5.71 10.44
N PHE A 68 -11.41 -5.07 10.33
CA PHE A 68 -10.14 -5.67 10.72
C PHE A 68 -10.11 -5.99 12.23
N ARG A 69 -10.53 -5.03 13.04
CA ARG A 69 -10.62 -5.21 14.49
C ARG A 69 -11.56 -6.36 14.87
N ALA A 70 -12.71 -6.46 14.24
CA ALA A 70 -13.69 -7.52 14.51
C ALA A 70 -13.18 -8.91 14.13
N ALA A 71 -12.27 -9.01 13.19
CA ALA A 71 -11.65 -10.28 12.79
C ALA A 71 -10.65 -10.82 13.82
N LEU A 72 -10.18 -9.98 14.74
CA LEU A 72 -9.22 -10.38 15.78
C LEU A 72 -9.93 -10.79 17.07
N SER A 73 -9.51 -11.92 17.65
CA SER A 73 -10.10 -12.46 18.87
C SER A 73 -9.80 -11.63 20.13
N ASN A 74 -8.63 -11.00 20.22
CA ASN A 74 -8.21 -10.14 21.33
C ASN A 74 -8.02 -8.71 20.83
N ASN A 75 -9.14 -8.03 20.56
CA ASN A 75 -9.14 -6.77 19.81
C ASN A 75 -9.22 -5.50 20.70
N HIS A 76 -9.39 -5.63 22.02
CA HIS A 76 -9.63 -4.48 22.91
C HIS A 76 -8.46 -3.48 22.97
N LEU A 77 -7.24 -3.92 22.68
CA LEU A 77 -6.05 -3.06 22.66
C LEU A 77 -5.87 -2.35 21.32
N LEU A 78 -6.57 -2.78 20.27
CA LEU A 78 -6.45 -2.20 18.93
C LEU A 78 -7.36 -0.98 18.80
N THR A 79 -6.81 0.19 19.05
CA THR A 79 -7.48 1.47 18.77
C THR A 79 -7.35 1.84 17.29
N GLU A 80 -8.19 2.75 16.81
CA GLU A 80 -8.11 3.24 15.43
C GLU A 80 -6.74 3.85 15.12
N GLU A 81 -6.21 4.68 16.03
CA GLU A 81 -4.88 5.29 15.87
C GLU A 81 -3.78 4.23 15.71
N LYS A 82 -3.76 3.22 16.57
CA LYS A 82 -2.78 2.13 16.51
C LYS A 82 -2.94 1.27 15.26
N PHE A 83 -4.17 1.07 14.82
CA PHE A 83 -4.43 0.38 13.56
C PHE A 83 -3.80 1.12 12.37
N TRP A 84 -3.98 2.43 12.27
CA TRP A 84 -3.39 3.21 11.19
C TRP A 84 -1.88 3.30 11.26
N GLN A 85 -1.31 3.32 12.45
CA GLN A 85 0.14 3.18 12.64
C GLN A 85 0.67 1.85 12.09
N ALA A 86 -0.03 0.75 12.39
CA ALA A 86 0.30 -0.57 11.85
C ALA A 86 0.14 -0.64 10.33
N TRP A 87 -0.93 -0.06 9.80
CA TRP A 87 -1.24 -0.06 8.37
C TRP A 87 -0.20 0.72 7.55
N ALA A 88 0.30 1.83 8.10
CA ALA A 88 1.36 2.63 7.48
C ALA A 88 2.69 1.86 7.36
N LEU A 89 2.98 0.91 8.24
CA LEU A 89 4.20 0.11 8.20
C LEU A 89 4.28 -0.82 6.98
N LEU A 90 3.15 -1.07 6.31
CA LEU A 90 3.10 -1.87 5.10
C LEU A 90 3.96 -1.27 3.98
N LEU A 91 4.01 0.06 3.88
CA LEU A 91 4.74 0.77 2.85
C LEU A 91 6.20 1.01 3.28
N GLY A 92 7.13 0.58 2.45
CA GLY A 92 8.56 0.74 2.67
C GLY A 92 9.17 1.86 1.84
N LYS A 93 10.45 1.71 1.52
CA LYS A 93 11.20 2.66 0.71
C LYS A 93 10.85 2.56 -0.77
N GLU A 94 11.10 3.63 -1.51
CA GLU A 94 11.10 3.60 -2.97
C GLU A 94 12.16 2.62 -3.47
N SER A 95 11.83 1.89 -4.54
CA SER A 95 12.75 0.94 -5.16
C SER A 95 13.67 1.63 -6.18
N GLU A 96 14.70 0.93 -6.59
CA GLU A 96 15.60 1.36 -7.67
C GLU A 96 14.93 1.48 -9.05
N VAL A 97 13.72 0.94 -9.20
CA VAL A 97 12.91 1.11 -10.42
C VAL A 97 12.56 2.59 -10.67
N ILE A 98 12.62 3.43 -9.63
CA ILE A 98 12.42 4.88 -9.77
C ILE A 98 13.41 5.49 -10.76
N ASP A 99 14.67 5.07 -10.78
CA ASP A 99 15.67 5.57 -11.71
C ASP A 99 15.30 5.23 -13.16
N LEU A 100 14.81 4.01 -13.40
CA LEU A 100 14.28 3.62 -14.71
C LEU A 100 13.06 4.46 -15.10
N MET A 101 12.17 4.73 -14.16
CA MET A 101 10.99 5.57 -14.40
C MET A 101 11.38 6.99 -14.81
N ILE A 102 12.39 7.58 -14.16
CA ILE A 102 12.94 8.89 -14.52
C ILE A 102 13.48 8.89 -15.93
N ASP A 103 14.20 7.85 -16.32
CA ASP A 103 14.74 7.74 -17.67
C ASP A 103 13.65 7.55 -18.73
N LEU A 104 12.68 6.70 -18.46
CA LEU A 104 11.56 6.44 -19.37
C LEU A 104 10.67 7.67 -19.57
N LYS A 105 10.52 8.51 -18.56
CA LYS A 105 9.74 9.75 -18.63
C LYS A 105 10.24 10.72 -19.70
N LYS A 106 11.50 10.64 -20.08
CA LYS A 106 12.08 11.45 -21.15
C LYS A 106 11.49 11.15 -22.54
N TYR A 107 10.91 9.94 -22.70
CA TYR A 107 10.46 9.42 -23.99
C TYR A 107 8.97 9.07 -24.03
N TYR A 108 8.38 8.75 -22.86
CA TYR A 108 7.00 8.23 -22.74
C TYR A 108 6.21 8.98 -21.69
N LYS A 109 4.90 8.97 -21.84
CA LYS A 109 4.01 9.31 -20.72
C LYS A 109 4.07 8.20 -19.68
N ILE A 110 4.15 8.57 -18.42
CA ILE A 110 4.21 7.63 -17.31
C ILE A 110 2.93 7.75 -16.49
N TRP A 111 2.25 6.64 -16.33
CA TRP A 111 1.03 6.53 -15.51
C TRP A 111 1.20 5.44 -14.47
N LEU A 112 0.40 5.51 -13.42
CA LEU A 112 0.35 4.50 -12.38
C LEU A 112 -0.92 3.67 -12.52
N LEU A 113 -0.80 2.37 -12.30
CA LEU A 113 -1.94 1.45 -12.24
C LEU A 113 -1.69 0.46 -11.11
N SER A 114 -2.42 0.59 -10.00
CA SER A 114 -2.19 -0.21 -8.81
C SER A 114 -3.46 -0.40 -8.00
N ASN A 115 -3.57 -1.54 -7.35
CA ASN A 115 -4.53 -1.74 -6.28
C ASN A 115 -4.00 -1.05 -5.03
N THR A 116 -4.74 -0.06 -4.54
CA THR A 116 -4.37 0.73 -3.38
C THR A 116 -5.62 1.15 -2.62
N ASN A 117 -5.46 1.93 -1.58
CA ASN A 117 -6.57 2.38 -0.74
C ASN A 117 -6.45 3.88 -0.45
N PRO A 118 -7.58 4.54 -0.09
CA PRO A 118 -7.59 5.99 0.12
C PRO A 118 -6.61 6.47 1.17
N LYS A 119 -6.41 5.70 2.22
CA LYS A 119 -5.54 6.07 3.34
C LYS A 119 -4.08 6.12 2.93
N HIS A 120 -3.60 5.10 2.21
CA HIS A 120 -2.23 5.10 1.68
C HIS A 120 -2.00 6.22 0.68
N ILE A 121 -2.95 6.49 -0.22
CA ILE A 121 -2.81 7.59 -1.17
C ILE A 121 -2.72 8.92 -0.44
N LYS A 122 -3.68 9.21 0.43
CA LYS A 122 -3.81 10.50 1.09
C LYS A 122 -2.69 10.80 2.08
N ASP A 123 -2.36 9.84 2.93
CA ASP A 123 -1.47 10.06 4.06
C ASP A 123 -0.01 9.76 3.73
N GLU A 124 0.25 8.87 2.79
CA GLU A 124 1.59 8.35 2.54
C GLU A 124 2.14 8.74 1.16
N LEU A 125 1.43 8.43 0.07
CA LEU A 125 2.01 8.54 -1.27
C LEU A 125 2.28 9.98 -1.69
N ASP A 126 1.40 10.91 -1.39
CA ASP A 126 1.54 12.30 -1.81
C ASP A 126 2.62 13.07 -1.05
N ASN A 127 2.96 12.62 0.16
CA ASN A 127 3.81 13.39 1.08
C ASN A 127 5.22 12.81 1.28
N LYS A 128 5.42 11.52 1.05
CA LYS A 128 6.66 10.81 1.42
C LYS A 128 7.52 10.34 0.25
N TYR A 129 6.97 10.30 -0.95
CA TYR A 129 7.60 9.65 -2.09
C TYR A 129 7.78 10.58 -3.27
N VAL A 130 8.80 10.28 -4.09
CA VAL A 130 9.14 11.05 -5.28
C VAL A 130 8.28 10.63 -6.48
N PHE A 131 8.01 9.34 -6.62
CA PHE A 131 7.39 8.80 -7.83
C PHE A 131 5.99 9.38 -8.15
N PRO A 132 5.13 9.77 -7.17
CA PRO A 132 3.84 10.38 -7.51
C PRO A 132 3.99 11.69 -8.30
N HIS A 133 5.10 12.39 -8.11
CA HIS A 133 5.39 13.65 -8.79
C HIS A 133 6.05 13.47 -10.16
N LEU A 134 6.37 12.23 -10.55
CA LEU A 134 6.97 11.90 -11.83
C LEU A 134 5.95 11.52 -12.91
N VAL A 135 4.71 11.27 -12.52
CA VAL A 135 3.64 10.87 -13.47
C VAL A 135 3.07 12.05 -14.24
N ASN A 136 2.45 11.75 -15.38
CA ASN A 136 1.83 12.74 -16.25
C ASN A 136 0.38 13.01 -15.91
#